data_c6f2b6c932fc893513b03036b21958cb
#
_entry.id   c6f2b6c932fc893513b03036b21958cb
#
_cell.length_a   1.000
_cell.length_b   1.000
_cell.length_c   1.000
_cell.angle_alpha   90.00
_cell.angle_beta   90.00
_cell.angle_gamma   90.00
#
_symmetry.space_group_name_H-M   'P 1'
#
loop_
_entity.id
_entity.type
_entity.pdbx_description
1 polymer ?
#
loop_
_entity_poly.entity_id
_entity_poly.type
_entity_poly.pdbx_seq_one_letter_code
_entity_poly.pdbx_strand_id
1 'polypeptide(L)'
;YSSEAVLRARNLWVELDRGEEMRDVLRGIDLEMRPGERIALIGRNGAGKSTLLRTAAGLHEAVAGKLSVDSITLLTQNPSDYLVRERVGDELPGDEGSAALRVVGLEHAIDADPRDLSGGERQRLALAIALAGRMEGEQLPAVVALDEPTRGMDRARKDDLVALIRGLVGDVAFVPHGETKATRPAAVVVATHDVEFASAFAERVVLLGEGVVIADGPMEEILSGGWYFATEVARVLDLPGVVTPEQGAAALRGELG
;
A
#
# COMPACT_ATOMS: atom_id res chain seq x y z
N TYR A 1 -4.82 12.67 -17.29
CA TYR A 1 -4.96 11.32 -16.73
C TYR A 1 -6.40 10.86 -16.90
N SER A 2 -6.64 9.57 -17.25
CA SER A 2 -7.98 8.99 -17.32
C SER A 2 -8.65 9.10 -15.96
N SER A 3 -9.86 9.67 -15.93
CA SER A 3 -10.68 9.76 -14.70
C SER A 3 -11.29 8.40 -14.32
N GLU A 4 -10.93 7.33 -15.02
CA GLU A 4 -11.49 5.99 -14.83
C GLU A 4 -10.79 5.27 -13.68
N ALA A 5 -11.59 4.64 -12.82
CA ALA A 5 -11.08 3.90 -11.67
C ALA A 5 -10.30 2.65 -12.13
N VAL A 6 -9.14 2.39 -11.54
CA VAL A 6 -8.31 1.19 -11.76
C VAL A 6 -8.73 0.02 -10.89
N LEU A 7 -9.46 0.29 -9.80
CA LEU A 7 -10.17 -0.69 -9.00
C LEU A 7 -11.55 -0.14 -8.67
N ARG A 8 -12.57 -0.97 -8.82
CA ARG A 8 -13.94 -0.63 -8.44
C ARG A 8 -14.61 -1.84 -7.80
N ALA A 9 -14.98 -1.69 -6.53
CA ALA A 9 -15.85 -2.60 -5.80
C ALA A 9 -17.25 -1.95 -5.65
N ARG A 10 -18.31 -2.72 -5.86
CA ARG A 10 -19.69 -2.30 -5.69
C ARG A 10 -20.48 -3.35 -4.94
N ASN A 11 -20.96 -2.97 -3.75
CA ASN A 11 -21.70 -3.84 -2.84
C ASN A 11 -21.01 -5.22 -2.69
N LEU A 12 -19.70 -5.22 -2.46
CA LEU A 12 -18.87 -6.41 -2.44
C LEU A 12 -19.05 -7.18 -1.13
N TRP A 13 -19.38 -8.47 -1.22
CA TRP A 13 -19.52 -9.38 -0.09
C TRP A 13 -18.55 -10.54 -0.22
N VAL A 14 -17.90 -10.89 0.88
CA VAL A 14 -16.96 -12.01 0.94
C VAL A 14 -17.20 -12.78 2.23
N GLU A 15 -17.39 -14.10 2.08
CA GLU A 15 -17.46 -15.05 3.19
C GLU A 15 -16.18 -15.88 3.24
N LEU A 16 -15.70 -16.18 4.44
CA LEU A 16 -14.58 -17.08 4.64
C LEU A 16 -14.98 -18.21 5.61
N ASP A 17 -14.57 -19.42 5.27
CA ASP A 17 -14.66 -20.59 6.14
C ASP A 17 -13.70 -20.43 7.34
N ARG A 18 -14.23 -20.52 8.54
CA ARG A 18 -13.47 -20.53 9.80
C ARG A 18 -13.68 -21.82 10.61
N GLY A 19 -13.87 -22.92 9.90
CA GLY A 19 -13.87 -24.29 10.45
C GLY A 19 -15.25 -24.87 10.68
N GLU A 20 -16.18 -24.23 11.36
CA GLU A 20 -17.55 -24.76 11.57
C GLU A 20 -18.63 -23.89 10.93
N GLU A 21 -18.31 -22.64 10.57
CA GLU A 21 -19.27 -21.69 10.00
C GLU A 21 -18.62 -20.80 8.95
N MET A 22 -19.36 -20.53 7.86
CA MET A 22 -19.07 -19.44 6.94
C MET A 22 -19.36 -18.11 7.65
N ARG A 23 -18.43 -17.16 7.58
CA ARG A 23 -18.61 -15.83 8.16
C ARG A 23 -18.45 -14.75 7.11
N ASP A 24 -19.40 -13.83 7.10
CA ASP A 24 -19.28 -12.57 6.38
C ASP A 24 -18.09 -11.79 6.91
N VAL A 25 -17.06 -11.64 6.06
CA VAL A 25 -15.87 -10.86 6.39
C VAL A 25 -15.93 -9.49 5.73
N LEU A 26 -16.50 -9.40 4.52
CA LEU A 26 -16.81 -8.13 3.86
C LEU A 26 -18.32 -8.08 3.61
N ARG A 27 -18.92 -6.93 3.93
CA ARG A 27 -20.36 -6.75 3.96
C ARG A 27 -20.77 -5.49 3.19
N GLY A 28 -20.91 -5.61 1.86
CA GLY A 28 -21.36 -4.52 1.01
C GLY A 28 -20.33 -3.40 0.86
N ILE A 29 -19.08 -3.74 0.58
CA ILE A 29 -18.02 -2.75 0.36
C ILE A 29 -18.23 -2.04 -0.96
N ASP A 30 -18.29 -0.71 -0.90
CA ASP A 30 -18.14 0.20 -2.03
C ASP A 30 -16.80 0.91 -1.93
N LEU A 31 -15.95 0.78 -2.97
CA LEU A 31 -14.64 1.39 -3.03
C LEU A 31 -14.24 1.65 -4.48
N GLU A 32 -13.73 2.83 -4.77
CA GLU A 32 -13.06 3.15 -6.03
C GLU A 32 -11.64 3.63 -5.78
N MET A 33 -10.71 3.24 -6.65
CA MET A 33 -9.33 3.73 -6.65
C MET A 33 -8.98 4.24 -8.03
N ARG A 34 -8.30 5.38 -8.09
CA ARG A 34 -7.85 6.02 -9.33
C ARG A 34 -6.33 5.97 -9.46
N PRO A 35 -5.81 6.06 -10.69
CA PRO A 35 -4.36 6.14 -10.90
C PRO A 35 -3.75 7.27 -10.06
N GLY A 36 -2.61 7.00 -9.45
CA GLY A 36 -1.88 7.98 -8.66
C GLY A 36 -2.39 8.20 -7.24
N GLU A 37 -3.49 7.56 -6.81
CA GLU A 37 -3.96 7.68 -5.42
C GLU A 37 -3.05 6.91 -4.44
N ARG A 38 -2.81 7.52 -3.28
CA ARG A 38 -2.18 6.90 -2.10
C ARG A 38 -3.22 6.72 -1.01
N ILE A 39 -3.62 5.47 -0.79
CA ILE A 39 -4.72 5.13 0.11
C ILE A 39 -4.20 4.33 1.30
N ALA A 40 -4.51 4.78 2.51
CA ALA A 40 -4.39 3.97 3.71
C ALA A 40 -5.72 3.28 4.02
N LEU A 41 -5.71 1.95 4.03
CA LEU A 41 -6.83 1.12 4.47
C LEU A 41 -6.64 0.83 5.96
N ILE A 42 -7.32 1.57 6.82
CA ILE A 42 -7.15 1.52 8.27
C ILE A 42 -8.30 0.73 8.92
N GLY A 43 -8.01 0.05 10.01
CA GLY A 43 -9.00 -0.69 10.80
C GLY A 43 -8.35 -1.66 11.77
N ARG A 44 -9.12 -2.11 12.76
CA ARG A 44 -8.66 -3.09 13.75
C ARG A 44 -8.30 -4.43 13.09
N ASN A 45 -7.59 -5.29 13.83
CA ASN A 45 -7.39 -6.67 13.42
C ASN A 45 -8.74 -7.37 13.26
N GLY A 46 -8.92 -8.05 12.13
CA GLY A 46 -10.19 -8.70 11.78
C GLY A 46 -11.22 -7.78 11.11
N ALA A 47 -10.93 -6.49 10.86
CA ALA A 47 -11.85 -5.57 10.18
C ALA A 47 -12.12 -5.91 8.70
N GLY A 48 -11.36 -6.83 8.09
CA GLY A 48 -11.52 -7.23 6.69
C GLY A 48 -10.47 -6.66 5.73
N LYS A 49 -9.48 -5.88 6.20
CA LYS A 49 -8.45 -5.24 5.35
C LYS A 49 -7.74 -6.23 4.43
N SER A 50 -7.09 -7.25 5.02
CA SER A 50 -6.37 -8.28 4.26
C SER A 50 -7.29 -9.07 3.33
N THR A 51 -8.53 -9.30 3.74
CA THR A 51 -9.54 -9.98 2.92
C THR A 51 -9.89 -9.14 1.70
N LEU A 52 -10.10 -7.84 1.85
CA LEU A 52 -10.37 -6.92 0.74
C LEU A 52 -9.21 -6.92 -0.27
N LEU A 53 -7.97 -6.79 0.21
CA LEU A 53 -6.79 -6.80 -0.68
C LEU A 53 -6.62 -8.15 -1.38
N ARG A 54 -6.83 -9.27 -0.68
CA ARG A 54 -6.74 -10.62 -1.26
C ARG A 54 -7.85 -10.89 -2.26
N THR A 55 -9.06 -10.40 -2.01
CA THR A 55 -10.17 -10.49 -2.97
C THR A 55 -9.86 -9.66 -4.22
N ALA A 56 -9.33 -8.45 -4.06
CA ALA A 56 -8.89 -7.63 -5.19
C ALA A 56 -7.78 -8.31 -6.00
N ALA A 57 -6.88 -9.05 -5.36
CA ALA A 57 -5.84 -9.85 -6.01
C ALA A 57 -6.32 -11.19 -6.60
N GLY A 58 -7.63 -11.50 -6.50
CA GLY A 58 -8.21 -12.76 -7.01
C GLY A 58 -7.92 -14.00 -6.16
N LEU A 59 -7.48 -13.81 -4.90
CA LEU A 59 -7.16 -14.91 -3.97
C LEU A 59 -8.38 -15.36 -3.14
N HIS A 60 -9.44 -14.55 -3.10
CA HIS A 60 -10.74 -14.90 -2.52
C HIS A 60 -11.84 -14.54 -3.51
N GLU A 61 -12.89 -15.34 -3.53
CA GLU A 61 -14.08 -15.10 -4.37
C GLU A 61 -15.10 -14.24 -3.62
N ALA A 62 -15.75 -13.35 -4.36
CA ALA A 62 -16.88 -12.58 -3.86
C ALA A 62 -18.15 -13.45 -3.94
N VAL A 63 -18.94 -13.50 -2.85
CA VAL A 63 -20.24 -14.19 -2.83
C VAL A 63 -21.35 -13.32 -3.40
N ALA A 64 -21.20 -11.98 -3.37
CA ALA A 64 -22.11 -11.03 -4.00
C ALA A 64 -21.41 -9.71 -4.31
N GLY A 65 -22.04 -8.89 -5.14
CA GLY A 65 -21.53 -7.63 -5.61
C GLY A 65 -20.69 -7.75 -6.89
N LYS A 66 -19.90 -6.71 -7.17
CA LYS A 66 -19.02 -6.66 -8.35
C LYS A 66 -17.66 -6.10 -7.95
N LEU A 67 -16.63 -6.70 -8.50
CA LEU A 67 -15.25 -6.22 -8.38
C LEU A 67 -14.61 -6.19 -9.76
N SER A 68 -14.03 -5.06 -10.14
CA SER A 68 -13.19 -4.94 -11.32
C SER A 68 -11.84 -4.31 -10.93
N VAL A 69 -10.76 -4.87 -11.45
CA VAL A 69 -9.39 -4.40 -11.22
C VAL A 69 -8.64 -4.54 -12.54
N ASP A 70 -7.98 -3.47 -13.00
CA ASP A 70 -7.20 -3.50 -14.25
C ASP A 70 -6.03 -4.47 -14.14
N SER A 71 -5.16 -4.24 -13.17
CA SER A 71 -4.09 -5.15 -12.75
C SER A 71 -3.66 -4.81 -11.33
N ILE A 72 -3.25 -5.81 -10.55
CA ILE A 72 -2.87 -5.62 -9.15
C ILE A 72 -1.72 -6.53 -8.77
N THR A 73 -0.78 -6.00 -7.99
CA THR A 73 0.15 -6.81 -7.20
C THR A 73 -0.16 -6.67 -5.73
N LEU A 74 -0.02 -7.76 -4.98
CA LEU A 74 -0.22 -7.80 -3.52
C LEU A 74 1.05 -8.30 -2.84
N LEU A 75 1.65 -7.46 -1.99
CA LEU A 75 2.69 -7.86 -1.06
C LEU A 75 2.05 -8.19 0.29
N THR A 76 2.19 -9.45 0.73
CA THR A 76 1.68 -9.93 2.02
C THR A 76 2.65 -9.66 3.16
N GLN A 77 2.24 -9.94 4.41
CA GLN A 77 2.95 -9.56 5.64
C GLN A 77 4.36 -10.12 5.81
N ASN A 78 4.68 -11.25 5.18
CA ASN A 78 5.97 -11.94 5.33
C ASN A 78 6.81 -11.82 4.07
N PRO A 79 7.71 -10.83 3.96
CA PRO A 79 8.61 -10.70 2.82
C PRO A 79 9.49 -11.93 2.58
N SER A 80 9.87 -12.63 3.66
CA SER A 80 10.73 -13.82 3.60
C SER A 80 10.10 -14.99 2.84
N ASP A 81 8.78 -15.03 2.70
CA ASP A 81 8.07 -16.08 1.97
C ASP A 81 8.36 -16.03 0.45
N TYR A 82 8.88 -14.91 -0.02
CA TYR A 82 9.24 -14.69 -1.43
C TYR A 82 10.70 -14.98 -1.75
N LEU A 83 11.56 -15.16 -0.73
CA LEU A 83 13.02 -15.30 -0.91
C LEU A 83 13.42 -16.76 -0.87
N VAL A 84 13.60 -17.38 -2.02
CA VAL A 84 13.87 -18.82 -2.18
C VAL A 84 15.25 -19.12 -2.76
N ARG A 85 15.82 -18.18 -3.55
CA ARG A 85 17.07 -18.36 -4.28
C ARG A 85 18.29 -17.92 -3.46
N GLU A 86 19.46 -18.28 -3.94
CA GLU A 86 20.75 -17.93 -3.31
C GLU A 86 21.29 -16.57 -3.79
N ARG A 87 20.73 -16.01 -4.88
CA ARG A 87 21.11 -14.71 -5.42
C ARG A 87 19.87 -13.89 -5.75
N VAL A 88 19.95 -12.59 -5.50
CA VAL A 88 18.90 -11.62 -5.81
C VAL A 88 18.52 -11.66 -7.29
N GLY A 89 19.49 -11.71 -8.21
CA GLY A 89 19.24 -11.79 -9.64
C GLY A 89 18.52 -13.07 -10.08
N ASP A 90 18.69 -14.17 -9.35
CA ASP A 90 18.03 -15.44 -9.65
C ASP A 90 16.55 -15.45 -9.21
N GLU A 91 16.19 -14.60 -8.24
CA GLU A 91 14.78 -14.37 -7.86
C GLU A 91 14.00 -13.62 -8.95
N LEU A 92 14.72 -12.84 -9.77
CA LEU A 92 14.18 -11.86 -10.70
C LEU A 92 14.82 -11.99 -12.09
N PRO A 93 14.66 -13.13 -12.78
CA PRO A 93 15.26 -13.33 -14.10
C PRO A 93 14.61 -12.44 -15.18
N GLY A 94 15.43 -12.03 -16.15
CA GLY A 94 14.96 -11.30 -17.33
C GLY A 94 14.85 -9.79 -17.15
N ASP A 95 14.36 -9.13 -18.19
CA ASP A 95 14.29 -7.67 -18.28
C ASP A 95 13.28 -7.08 -17.28
N GLU A 96 12.15 -7.76 -17.08
CA GLU A 96 11.12 -7.35 -16.11
C GLU A 96 11.66 -7.42 -14.66
N GLY A 97 12.45 -8.45 -14.34
CA GLY A 97 13.11 -8.58 -13.06
C GLY A 97 14.12 -7.46 -12.83
N SER A 98 14.93 -7.15 -13.85
CA SER A 98 15.88 -6.04 -13.81
C SER A 98 15.17 -4.68 -13.65
N ALA A 99 14.03 -4.49 -14.34
CA ALA A 99 13.22 -3.30 -14.19
C ALA A 99 12.64 -3.17 -12.78
N ALA A 100 12.13 -4.26 -12.21
CA ALA A 100 11.61 -4.27 -10.85
C ALA A 100 12.70 -3.95 -9.80
N LEU A 101 13.93 -4.47 -9.95
CA LEU A 101 15.05 -4.11 -9.07
C LEU A 101 15.38 -2.62 -9.16
N ARG A 102 15.30 -2.01 -10.35
CA ARG A 102 15.47 -0.55 -10.52
C ARG A 102 14.41 0.23 -9.75
N VAL A 103 13.15 -0.16 -9.90
CA VAL A 103 12.02 0.48 -9.21
C VAL A 103 12.23 0.54 -7.69
N VAL A 104 12.82 -0.50 -7.10
CA VAL A 104 13.04 -0.57 -5.65
C VAL A 104 14.45 -0.14 -5.22
N GLY A 105 15.33 0.25 -6.16
CA GLY A 105 16.68 0.72 -5.88
C GLY A 105 17.63 -0.38 -5.36
N LEU A 106 17.51 -1.60 -5.88
CA LEU A 106 18.32 -2.76 -5.48
C LEU A 106 19.21 -3.33 -6.60
N GLU A 107 19.46 -2.59 -7.68
CA GLU A 107 20.31 -3.03 -8.79
C GLU A 107 21.72 -3.39 -8.33
N HIS A 108 22.24 -2.66 -7.34
CA HIS A 108 23.57 -2.87 -6.75
C HIS A 108 23.71 -4.23 -6.04
N ALA A 109 22.60 -4.83 -5.63
CA ALA A 109 22.56 -6.07 -4.86
C ALA A 109 22.27 -7.31 -5.72
N ILE A 110 22.28 -7.20 -7.06
CA ILE A 110 21.88 -8.29 -7.99
C ILE A 110 22.66 -9.59 -7.76
N ASP A 111 23.93 -9.49 -7.35
CA ASP A 111 24.81 -10.63 -7.07
C ASP A 111 24.83 -11.05 -5.60
N ALA A 112 24.15 -10.32 -4.72
CA ALA A 112 24.15 -10.61 -3.28
C ALA A 112 23.24 -11.81 -2.94
N ASP A 113 23.52 -12.48 -1.83
CA ASP A 113 22.63 -13.45 -1.22
C ASP A 113 21.47 -12.68 -0.54
N PRO A 114 20.18 -13.01 -0.80
CA PRO A 114 19.06 -12.37 -0.13
C PRO A 114 19.11 -12.39 1.40
N ARG A 115 19.82 -13.37 1.98
CA ARG A 115 20.02 -13.50 3.43
C ARG A 115 20.96 -12.45 4.01
N ASP A 116 21.88 -11.92 3.20
CA ASP A 116 22.84 -10.89 3.59
C ASP A 116 22.24 -9.47 3.53
N LEU A 117 21.06 -9.33 2.90
CA LEU A 117 20.36 -8.06 2.82
C LEU A 117 19.84 -7.61 4.19
N SER A 118 19.84 -6.30 4.42
CA SER A 118 19.15 -5.70 5.56
C SER A 118 17.64 -6.00 5.52
N GLY A 119 16.95 -5.85 6.64
CA GLY A 119 15.48 -6.07 6.69
C GLY A 119 14.71 -5.18 5.71
N GLY A 120 15.13 -3.93 5.51
CA GLY A 120 14.54 -3.02 4.54
C GLY A 120 14.80 -3.43 3.10
N GLU A 121 16.02 -3.90 2.79
CA GLU A 121 16.35 -4.40 1.46
C GLU A 121 15.61 -5.69 1.13
N ARG A 122 15.44 -6.61 2.09
CA ARG A 122 14.63 -7.81 1.91
C ARG A 122 13.17 -7.47 1.59
N GLN A 123 12.62 -6.46 2.24
CA GLN A 123 11.26 -6.02 1.93
C GLN A 123 11.15 -5.38 0.55
N ARG A 124 12.11 -4.55 0.15
CA ARG A 124 12.18 -3.99 -1.20
C ARG A 124 12.35 -5.10 -2.25
N LEU A 125 13.16 -6.12 -1.96
CA LEU A 125 13.31 -7.28 -2.84
C LEU A 125 11.99 -8.06 -2.98
N ALA A 126 11.27 -8.32 -1.89
CA ALA A 126 9.96 -8.96 -1.95
C ALA A 126 8.95 -8.14 -2.76
N LEU A 127 9.00 -6.80 -2.65
CA LEU A 127 8.18 -5.93 -3.50
C LEU A 127 8.60 -6.02 -4.97
N ALA A 128 9.90 -6.05 -5.27
CA ALA A 128 10.39 -6.24 -6.64
C ALA A 128 9.92 -7.56 -7.25
N ILE A 129 9.97 -8.66 -6.48
CA ILE A 129 9.46 -9.98 -6.91
C ILE A 129 7.95 -9.91 -7.20
N ALA A 130 7.18 -9.27 -6.30
CA ALA A 130 5.74 -9.11 -6.50
C ALA A 130 5.40 -8.24 -7.72
N LEU A 131 6.21 -7.21 -7.99
CA LEU A 131 6.06 -6.34 -9.16
C LEU A 131 6.42 -7.07 -10.45
N ALA A 132 7.58 -7.73 -10.54
CA ALA A 132 8.09 -8.38 -11.74
C ALA A 132 7.09 -9.36 -12.36
N GLY A 133 6.35 -10.12 -11.53
CA GLY A 133 5.31 -11.04 -12.01
C GLY A 133 4.05 -10.37 -12.55
N ARG A 134 3.96 -9.03 -12.51
CA ARG A 134 2.78 -8.25 -12.91
C ARG A 134 3.12 -7.03 -13.77
N MET A 135 4.40 -6.82 -14.07
CA MET A 135 4.84 -5.75 -14.98
C MET A 135 4.59 -6.15 -16.42
N GLU A 136 4.24 -5.15 -17.24
CA GLU A 136 4.23 -5.27 -18.71
C GLU A 136 5.43 -4.47 -19.24
N GLY A 137 6.56 -5.13 -19.44
CA GLY A 137 7.85 -4.49 -19.67
C GLY A 137 8.28 -3.64 -18.47
N GLU A 138 8.40 -2.33 -18.64
CA GLU A 138 8.71 -1.39 -17.54
C GLU A 138 7.48 -0.76 -16.89
N GLN A 139 6.27 -1.14 -17.29
CA GLN A 139 5.03 -0.56 -16.77
C GLN A 139 4.61 -1.25 -15.48
N LEU A 140 4.39 -0.46 -14.42
CA LEU A 140 3.87 -0.94 -13.15
C LEU A 140 2.42 -1.44 -13.28
N PRO A 141 2.00 -2.40 -12.42
CA PRO A 141 0.59 -2.75 -12.29
C PRO A 141 -0.24 -1.52 -11.87
N ALA A 142 -1.50 -1.49 -12.30
CA ALA A 142 -2.38 -0.36 -12.03
C ALA A 142 -2.63 -0.12 -10.53
N VAL A 143 -2.56 -1.20 -9.73
CA VAL A 143 -2.68 -1.16 -8.27
C VAL A 143 -1.52 -1.91 -7.61
N VAL A 144 -0.86 -1.26 -6.64
CA VAL A 144 0.11 -1.89 -5.74
C VAL A 144 -0.51 -1.94 -4.34
N ALA A 145 -0.76 -3.15 -3.85
CA ALA A 145 -1.36 -3.39 -2.56
C ALA A 145 -0.32 -3.96 -1.58
N LEU A 146 -0.23 -3.37 -0.39
CA LEU A 146 0.66 -3.80 0.69
C LEU A 146 -0.17 -4.14 1.93
N ASP A 147 0.01 -5.35 2.49
CA ASP A 147 -0.73 -5.81 3.66
C ASP A 147 0.17 -5.80 4.90
N GLU A 148 -0.07 -4.85 5.83
CA GLU A 148 0.69 -4.64 7.09
C GLU A 148 2.22 -4.58 6.89
N PRO A 149 2.74 -3.77 5.94
CA PRO A 149 4.15 -3.82 5.56
C PRO A 149 5.11 -3.30 6.63
N THR A 150 4.61 -2.57 7.64
CA THR A 150 5.43 -1.90 8.67
C THR A 150 5.69 -2.76 9.89
N ARG A 151 5.18 -3.99 9.94
CA ARG A 151 5.31 -4.86 11.10
C ARG A 151 6.78 -5.16 11.43
N GLY A 152 7.22 -4.81 12.63
CA GLY A 152 8.60 -5.02 13.10
C GLY A 152 9.62 -4.05 12.51
N MET A 153 9.19 -2.97 11.86
CA MET A 153 10.07 -1.90 11.37
C MET A 153 10.34 -0.84 12.42
N ASP A 154 11.59 -0.39 12.47
CA ASP A 154 11.94 0.87 13.12
C ASP A 154 11.52 2.08 12.26
N ARG A 155 11.68 3.28 12.81
CA ARG A 155 11.27 4.53 12.18
C ARG A 155 11.98 4.76 10.84
N ALA A 156 13.29 4.56 10.78
CA ALA A 156 14.07 4.81 9.57
C ALA A 156 13.58 3.94 8.39
N ARG A 157 13.29 2.66 8.65
CA ARG A 157 12.75 1.75 7.64
C ARG A 157 11.33 2.13 7.19
N LYS A 158 10.51 2.68 8.10
CA LYS A 158 9.20 3.21 7.73
C LYS A 158 9.34 4.42 6.80
N ASP A 159 10.28 5.32 7.10
CA ASP A 159 10.58 6.49 6.26
C ASP A 159 11.07 6.07 4.85
N ASP A 160 11.94 5.04 4.76
CA ASP A 160 12.37 4.45 3.49
C ASP A 160 11.19 3.87 2.69
N LEU A 161 10.27 3.18 3.37
CA LEU A 161 9.07 2.63 2.73
C LEU A 161 8.12 3.74 2.24
N VAL A 162 7.96 4.82 3.01
CA VAL A 162 7.21 6.02 2.58
C VAL A 162 7.79 6.60 1.30
N ALA A 163 9.13 6.77 1.25
CA ALA A 163 9.81 7.27 0.06
C ALA A 163 9.58 6.35 -1.16
N LEU A 164 9.67 5.04 -0.96
CA LEU A 164 9.39 4.05 -2.01
C LEU A 164 7.93 4.15 -2.51
N ILE A 165 6.95 4.17 -1.62
CA ILE A 165 5.52 4.29 -1.98
C ILE A 165 5.28 5.58 -2.79
N ARG A 166 5.86 6.71 -2.36
CA ARG A 166 5.76 7.98 -3.09
C ARG A 166 6.37 7.88 -4.50
N GLY A 167 7.48 7.15 -4.65
CA GLY A 167 8.11 6.90 -5.95
C GLY A 167 7.23 6.09 -6.92
N LEU A 168 6.44 5.14 -6.42
CA LEU A 168 5.52 4.34 -7.25
C LEU A 168 4.35 5.14 -7.83
N VAL A 169 3.99 6.25 -7.18
CA VAL A 169 2.82 7.07 -7.50
C VAL A 169 3.20 8.34 -8.27
N GLY A 170 4.47 8.74 -8.26
CA GLY A 170 4.94 9.99 -8.87
C GLY A 170 4.81 10.00 -10.39
N ASP A 171 4.60 11.20 -10.95
CA ASP A 171 4.55 11.47 -12.41
C ASP A 171 5.89 11.18 -13.14
N VAL A 172 6.93 10.96 -12.39
CA VAL A 172 8.24 10.57 -12.88
C VAL A 172 8.39 9.09 -12.54
N ALA A 173 8.13 8.21 -13.50
CA ALA A 173 8.73 6.89 -13.44
C ALA A 173 10.19 7.12 -13.06
N PHE A 174 10.66 6.50 -11.98
CA PHE A 174 12.07 6.46 -11.65
C PHE A 174 12.76 5.68 -12.78
N VAL A 175 13.03 6.39 -13.88
CA VAL A 175 13.82 5.91 -15.00
C VAL A 175 15.21 6.48 -14.78
N PRO A 176 16.17 5.68 -14.33
CA PRO A 176 17.57 6.05 -14.48
C PRO A 176 17.83 6.09 -15.99
N HIS A 177 18.32 7.21 -16.47
CA HIS A 177 18.71 7.48 -17.86
C HIS A 177 17.60 7.90 -18.86
N GLY A 178 17.05 9.09 -18.67
CA GLY A 178 16.86 10.06 -19.77
C GLY A 178 15.73 9.86 -20.76
N GLU A 179 14.89 8.82 -20.68
CA GLU A 179 13.72 8.66 -21.55
C GLU A 179 12.44 8.67 -20.71
N THR A 180 11.76 9.80 -20.71
CA THR A 180 10.42 9.96 -20.12
C THR A 180 9.39 9.22 -20.98
N LYS A 181 9.19 7.92 -20.76
CA LYS A 181 7.91 7.31 -21.11
C LYS A 181 6.93 7.69 -20.02
N ALA A 182 5.85 8.36 -20.40
CA ALA A 182 4.72 8.63 -19.52
C ALA A 182 4.10 7.28 -19.10
N THR A 183 4.58 6.70 -18.03
CA THR A 183 3.99 5.52 -17.41
C THR A 183 2.78 5.98 -16.60
N ARG A 184 1.66 5.26 -16.71
CA ARG A 184 0.49 5.53 -15.87
C ARG A 184 0.91 5.31 -14.41
N PRO A 185 0.75 6.31 -13.51
CA PRO A 185 1.12 6.12 -12.11
C PRO A 185 0.25 5.02 -11.50
N ALA A 186 0.85 4.14 -10.71
CA ALA A 186 0.10 3.12 -9.98
C ALA A 186 -0.75 3.79 -8.88
N ALA A 187 -1.93 3.24 -8.58
CA ALA A 187 -2.57 3.49 -7.30
C ALA A 187 -1.89 2.63 -6.24
N VAL A 188 -1.61 3.18 -5.06
CA VAL A 188 -1.03 2.42 -3.96
C VAL A 188 -2.02 2.35 -2.81
N VAL A 189 -2.33 1.14 -2.34
CA VAL A 189 -3.13 0.91 -1.14
C VAL A 189 -2.33 0.14 -0.10
N VAL A 190 -2.27 0.67 1.11
CA VAL A 190 -1.60 0.01 2.23
C VAL A 190 -2.62 -0.27 3.32
N ALA A 191 -2.84 -1.56 3.61
CA ALA A 191 -3.58 -1.97 4.79
C ALA A 191 -2.66 -1.89 6.00
N THR A 192 -3.05 -1.11 7.00
CA THR A 192 -2.27 -0.93 8.22
C THR A 192 -3.14 -0.54 9.41
N HIS A 193 -2.63 -0.76 10.62
CA HIS A 193 -3.17 -0.19 11.85
C HIS A 193 -2.28 0.93 12.40
N ASP A 194 -1.15 1.21 11.74
CA ASP A 194 -0.18 2.24 12.10
C ASP A 194 -0.61 3.59 11.50
N VAL A 195 -1.30 4.41 12.29
CA VAL A 195 -1.83 5.71 11.86
C VAL A 195 -0.73 6.73 11.58
N GLU A 196 0.40 6.65 12.30
CA GLU A 196 1.55 7.54 12.08
C GLU A 196 2.18 7.26 10.71
N PHE A 197 2.38 5.99 10.39
CA PHE A 197 2.85 5.60 9.06
C PHE A 197 1.85 5.99 7.97
N ALA A 198 0.54 5.77 8.20
CA ALA A 198 -0.50 6.15 7.25
C ALA A 198 -0.48 7.65 6.95
N SER A 199 -0.35 8.51 7.99
CA SER A 199 -0.28 9.97 7.82
C SER A 199 0.94 10.44 7.02
N ALA A 200 2.03 9.66 7.02
CA ALA A 200 3.25 10.00 6.31
C ALA A 200 3.17 9.78 4.79
N PHE A 201 2.33 8.85 4.31
CA PHE A 201 2.27 8.53 2.87
C PHE A 201 0.91 8.78 2.21
N ALA A 202 -0.20 8.60 2.94
CA ALA A 202 -1.53 8.59 2.36
C ALA A 202 -2.07 10.02 2.11
N GLU A 203 -2.88 10.16 1.09
CA GLU A 203 -3.72 11.33 0.81
C GLU A 203 -5.17 11.06 1.18
N ARG A 204 -5.58 9.80 1.12
CA ARG A 204 -6.92 9.32 1.40
C ARG A 204 -6.88 8.16 2.38
N VAL A 205 -7.81 8.15 3.30
CA VAL A 205 -7.99 7.08 4.28
C VAL A 205 -9.34 6.43 4.08
N VAL A 206 -9.34 5.11 4.00
CA VAL A 206 -10.55 4.28 4.06
C VAL A 206 -10.54 3.53 5.38
N LEU A 207 -11.48 3.84 6.25
CA LEU A 207 -11.62 3.22 7.55
C LEU A 207 -12.57 2.02 7.46
N LEU A 208 -12.03 0.84 7.71
CA LEU A 208 -12.80 -0.41 7.78
C LEU A 208 -13.10 -0.80 9.24
N GLY A 209 -14.33 -1.21 9.48
CA GLY A 209 -14.73 -1.82 10.76
C GLY A 209 -15.79 -2.90 10.53
N GLU A 210 -15.55 -4.08 11.08
CA GLU A 210 -16.46 -5.23 11.01
C GLU A 210 -16.96 -5.56 9.58
N GLY A 211 -16.08 -5.42 8.60
CA GLY A 211 -16.37 -5.74 7.20
C GLY A 211 -17.14 -4.67 6.42
N VAL A 212 -17.31 -3.47 6.95
CA VAL A 212 -17.94 -2.34 6.25
C VAL A 212 -17.00 -1.14 6.20
N VAL A 213 -17.19 -0.26 5.21
CA VAL A 213 -16.52 1.05 5.18
C VAL A 213 -17.25 1.99 6.15
N ILE A 214 -16.54 2.43 7.19
CA ILE A 214 -17.05 3.36 8.21
C ILE A 214 -16.86 4.81 7.75
N ALA A 215 -15.72 5.11 7.12
CA ALA A 215 -15.38 6.42 6.60
C ALA A 215 -14.44 6.28 5.41
N ASP A 216 -14.52 7.24 4.48
CA ASP A 216 -13.69 7.34 3.30
C ASP A 216 -13.52 8.82 2.95
N GLY A 217 -12.30 9.34 2.99
CA GLY A 217 -12.05 10.76 2.76
C GLY A 217 -10.59 11.15 2.87
N PRO A 218 -10.32 12.47 2.80
CA PRO A 218 -8.97 13.02 2.97
C PRO A 218 -8.33 12.56 4.27
N MET A 219 -7.04 12.29 4.23
CA MET A 219 -6.27 11.78 5.37
C MET A 219 -6.37 12.73 6.58
N GLU A 220 -6.24 14.03 6.36
CA GLU A 220 -6.32 15.04 7.42
C GLU A 220 -7.67 15.04 8.13
N GLU A 221 -8.78 14.84 7.41
CA GLU A 221 -10.12 14.80 7.99
C GLU A 221 -10.34 13.55 8.84
N ILE A 222 -9.93 12.39 8.33
CA ILE A 222 -10.17 11.11 9.00
C ILE A 222 -9.25 10.93 10.22
N LEU A 223 -7.97 11.33 10.12
CA LEU A 223 -6.99 11.12 11.19
C LEU A 223 -6.90 12.25 12.20
N SER A 224 -7.54 13.41 11.96
CA SER A 224 -7.70 14.47 12.97
C SER A 224 -8.93 14.27 13.86
N GLY A 225 -9.93 13.53 13.39
CA GLY A 225 -11.20 13.32 14.05
C GLY A 225 -11.30 11.99 14.76
N GLY A 226 -11.31 11.99 16.11
CA GLY A 226 -11.68 10.81 16.89
C GLY A 226 -10.53 10.12 17.61
N TRP A 227 -10.78 9.75 18.87
CA TRP A 227 -9.81 9.22 19.83
C TRP A 227 -9.09 7.94 19.41
N TYR A 228 -9.67 7.18 18.47
CA TYR A 228 -9.21 5.82 18.21
C TYR A 228 -8.22 5.70 17.05
N PHE A 229 -8.33 6.59 16.05
CA PHE A 229 -7.50 6.57 14.83
C PHE A 229 -6.77 7.91 14.60
N ALA A 230 -6.80 8.82 15.58
CA ALA A 230 -6.03 10.04 15.51
C ALA A 230 -4.53 9.77 15.77
N THR A 231 -3.67 10.48 15.04
CA THR A 231 -2.22 10.48 15.29
C THR A 231 -1.90 11.05 16.68
N GLU A 232 -0.70 10.82 17.20
CA GLU A 232 -0.26 11.42 18.48
C GLU A 232 -0.31 12.94 18.43
N VAL A 233 0.11 13.53 17.29
CA VAL A 233 0.09 14.99 17.09
C VAL A 233 -1.34 15.53 17.13
N ALA A 234 -2.28 14.88 16.44
CA ALA A 234 -3.69 15.28 16.45
C ALA A 234 -4.29 15.22 17.86
N ARG A 235 -3.97 14.17 18.62
CA ARG A 235 -4.46 14.01 20.01
C ARG A 235 -3.88 15.03 20.99
N VAL A 236 -2.62 15.45 20.80
CA VAL A 236 -1.95 16.38 21.71
C VAL A 236 -2.33 17.81 21.42
N LEU A 237 -2.39 18.20 20.15
CA LEU A 237 -2.67 19.59 19.77
C LEU A 237 -4.17 19.90 19.65
N ASP A 238 -4.99 18.90 19.37
CA ASP A 238 -6.45 19.02 19.17
C ASP A 238 -6.82 20.14 18.18
N LEU A 239 -6.04 20.23 17.09
CA LEU A 239 -6.22 21.22 16.04
C LEU A 239 -6.74 20.54 14.76
N PRO A 240 -7.83 21.02 14.15
CA PRO A 240 -8.36 20.46 12.92
C PRO A 240 -7.33 20.42 11.79
N GLY A 241 -7.20 19.28 11.11
CA GLY A 241 -6.29 19.12 9.97
C GLY A 241 -4.81 18.97 10.34
N VAL A 242 -4.45 19.01 11.62
CA VAL A 242 -3.06 18.82 12.09
C VAL A 242 -2.86 17.37 12.50
N VAL A 243 -2.21 16.59 11.65
CA VAL A 243 -2.06 15.13 11.84
C VAL A 243 -0.61 14.65 11.74
N THR A 244 0.31 15.46 11.17
CA THR A 244 1.73 15.09 11.07
C THR A 244 2.61 15.91 12.01
N PRO A 245 3.80 15.39 12.40
CA PRO A 245 4.75 16.15 13.21
C PRO A 245 5.16 17.50 12.58
N GLU A 246 5.28 17.56 11.26
CA GLU A 246 5.63 18.79 10.52
C GLU A 246 4.51 19.83 10.62
N GLN A 247 3.24 19.40 10.44
CA GLN A 247 2.07 20.25 10.61
C GLN A 247 1.98 20.75 12.07
N GLY A 248 2.21 19.85 13.05
CA GLY A 248 2.23 20.21 14.47
C GLY A 248 3.30 21.26 14.79
N ALA A 249 4.50 21.09 14.27
CA ALA A 249 5.58 22.07 14.42
C ALA A 249 5.24 23.42 13.77
N ALA A 250 4.62 23.42 12.59
CA ALA A 250 4.17 24.64 11.92
C ALA A 250 3.06 25.35 12.71
N ALA A 251 2.09 24.60 13.25
CA ALA A 251 1.03 25.13 14.11
C ALA A 251 1.60 25.83 15.34
N LEU A 252 2.55 25.21 16.02
CA LEU A 252 3.20 25.77 17.22
C LEU A 252 4.03 27.02 16.92
N ARG A 253 4.55 27.18 15.68
CA ARG A 253 5.21 28.40 15.22
C ARG A 253 4.25 29.49 14.75
N GLY A 254 2.94 29.20 14.66
CA GLY A 254 1.94 30.13 14.11
C GLY A 254 2.00 30.28 12.60
N GLU A 255 2.52 29.29 11.88
CA GLU A 255 2.71 29.29 10.42
C GLU A 255 1.52 28.67 9.66
N LEU A 256 0.56 28.07 10.38
CA LEU A 256 -0.71 27.59 9.83
C LEU A 256 -1.75 28.71 9.98
N GLY A 257 -2.05 29.37 8.85
CA GLY A 257 -3.05 30.41 8.71
C GLY A 257 -4.31 29.90 8.04
#